data_71a4e598b622e3aa5e4226053675788c
#
_entry.id   71a4e598b622e3aa5e4226053675788c
#
_cell.length_a   1.000
_cell.length_b   1.000
_cell.length_c   1.000
_cell.angle_alpha   90.00
_cell.angle_beta   90.00
_cell.angle_gamma   90.00
#
_symmetry.space_group_name_H-M   'P 1'
#
loop_
_entity.id
_entity.type
_entity.pdbx_description
1 polymer ?
#
loop_
_entity_poly.entity_id
_entity_poly.type
_entity_poly.pdbx_seq_one_letter_code
_entity_poly.pdbx_strand_id
1 'polypeptide(L)'
;MKIPSKIQVGGTWYDISYPDRIEGKLMGTTNYATTTISLAKFVDMDEVSEESRDSTYFHELVHCILGEMCHDLNNNEEFMQTVSTFVNQICKQMIEANK
;
A
#
# COMPACT_ATOMS: atom_id res chain seq x y z
N MET A 1 -1.13 -2.78 -12.83
CA MET A 1 0.09 -3.42 -12.26
C MET A 1 -0.31 -4.66 -11.48
N LYS A 2 0.50 -5.69 -11.52
CA LYS A 2 0.22 -6.89 -10.74
C LYS A 2 0.83 -6.77 -9.35
N ILE A 3 -0.03 -6.84 -8.33
CA ILE A 3 0.40 -6.81 -6.92
C ILE A 3 0.66 -8.25 -6.48
N PRO A 4 1.83 -8.54 -5.87
CA PRO A 4 2.12 -9.90 -5.40
C PRO A 4 1.23 -10.30 -4.23
N SER A 5 1.10 -11.61 -3.97
CA SER A 5 0.31 -12.10 -2.83
C SER A 5 0.98 -11.84 -1.48
N LYS A 6 2.29 -11.66 -1.48
CA LYS A 6 3.05 -11.25 -0.29
C LYS A 6 4.33 -10.55 -0.71
N ILE A 7 4.87 -9.74 0.19
CA ILE A 7 6.08 -8.96 -0.07
C ILE A 7 6.94 -8.92 1.20
N GLN A 8 8.26 -8.99 1.01
CA GLN A 8 9.21 -8.83 2.11
C GLN A 8 9.67 -7.38 2.21
N VAL A 9 9.55 -6.82 3.39
CA VAL A 9 10.05 -5.48 3.71
C VAL A 9 11.00 -5.62 4.90
N GLY A 10 12.29 -5.36 4.68
CA GLY A 10 13.30 -5.70 5.69
C GLY A 10 13.30 -7.20 5.94
N GLY A 11 13.24 -7.62 7.20
CA GLY A 11 13.15 -9.03 7.57
C GLY A 11 11.73 -9.57 7.67
N THR A 12 10.71 -8.74 7.42
CA THR A 12 9.31 -9.10 7.68
C THR A 12 8.56 -9.37 6.38
N TRP A 13 7.85 -10.49 6.34
CA TRP A 13 6.94 -10.81 5.24
C TRP A 13 5.53 -10.31 5.54
N TYR A 14 4.96 -9.59 4.60
CA TYR A 14 3.59 -9.08 4.67
C TYR A 14 2.72 -9.80 3.66
N ASP A 15 1.56 -10.26 4.10
CA ASP A 15 0.54 -10.83 3.22
C ASP A 15 -0.35 -9.71 2.69
N ILE A 16 -0.78 -9.84 1.43
CA ILE A 16 -1.71 -8.89 0.82
C ILE A 16 -3.10 -9.50 0.83
N SER A 17 -4.06 -8.83 1.43
CA SER A 17 -5.45 -9.28 1.46
C SER A 17 -6.38 -8.27 0.80
N TYR A 18 -7.52 -8.76 0.33
CA TYR A 18 -8.49 -7.96 -0.42
C TYR A 18 -9.89 -8.08 0.19
N PRO A 19 -10.13 -7.46 1.36
CA PRO A 19 -11.47 -7.44 1.92
C PRO A 19 -12.42 -6.63 1.03
N ASP A 20 -13.72 -6.93 1.11
CA ASP A 20 -14.69 -6.14 0.36
C ASP A 20 -14.65 -4.69 0.80
N ARG A 21 -14.66 -4.44 2.12
CA ARG A 21 -14.58 -3.10 2.70
C ARG A 21 -13.73 -3.10 3.93
N ILE A 22 -13.17 -1.94 4.25
CA ILE A 22 -12.38 -1.72 5.47
C ILE A 22 -13.14 -0.71 6.33
N GLU A 23 -13.20 -0.98 7.63
CA GLU A 23 -13.85 -0.09 8.59
C GLU A 23 -13.27 1.33 8.48
N GLY A 24 -14.14 2.34 8.57
CA GLY A 24 -13.73 3.73 8.43
C GLY A 24 -13.64 4.21 6.98
N LYS A 25 -14.17 3.44 6.03
CA LYS A 25 -14.18 3.78 4.60
C LYS A 25 -12.78 3.96 4.01
N LEU A 26 -11.84 3.17 4.51
CA LEU A 26 -10.45 3.22 4.05
C LEU A 26 -10.28 2.40 2.78
N MET A 27 -9.39 2.86 1.90
CA MET A 27 -9.00 2.08 0.72
C MET A 27 -7.93 1.04 1.05
N GLY A 28 -7.13 1.27 2.07
CA GLY A 28 -6.11 0.33 2.51
C GLY A 28 -5.71 0.53 3.94
N THR A 29 -5.09 -0.48 4.53
CA THR A 29 -4.54 -0.41 5.87
C THR A 29 -3.42 -1.42 6.05
N THR A 30 -2.52 -1.16 6.99
CA THR A 30 -1.43 -2.05 7.36
C THR A 30 -1.61 -2.46 8.81
N ASN A 31 -1.63 -3.77 9.06
CA ASN A 31 -1.68 -4.31 10.41
C ASN A 31 -0.31 -4.92 10.72
N TYR A 32 0.47 -4.26 11.56
CA TYR A 32 1.81 -4.72 11.92
C TYR A 32 1.80 -5.97 12.78
N ALA A 33 0.77 -6.15 13.61
CA ALA A 33 0.67 -7.30 14.49
C ALA A 33 0.46 -8.61 13.72
N THR A 34 -0.31 -8.54 12.62
CA THR A 34 -0.58 -9.71 11.77
C THR A 34 0.25 -9.68 10.48
N THR A 35 1.07 -8.66 10.29
CA THR A 35 1.88 -8.44 9.08
C THR A 35 1.04 -8.57 7.80
N THR A 36 -0.07 -7.83 7.78
CA THR A 36 -1.02 -7.85 6.66
C THR A 36 -1.24 -6.46 6.10
N ILE A 37 -1.15 -6.34 4.78
CA ILE A 37 -1.60 -5.16 4.04
C ILE A 37 -2.95 -5.50 3.44
N SER A 38 -3.99 -4.73 3.76
CA SER A 38 -5.32 -4.93 3.22
C SER A 38 -5.68 -3.83 2.25
N LEU A 39 -6.20 -4.21 1.09
CA LEU A 39 -6.62 -3.30 0.03
C LEU A 39 -8.11 -3.56 -0.24
N ALA A 40 -8.96 -2.59 0.06
CA ALA A 40 -10.39 -2.73 -0.07
C ALA A 40 -10.80 -2.86 -1.54
N LYS A 41 -11.77 -3.74 -1.81
CA LYS A 41 -12.37 -3.83 -3.16
C LYS A 41 -13.35 -2.70 -3.41
N PHE A 42 -14.02 -2.22 -2.35
CA PHE A 42 -15.05 -1.18 -2.41
C PHE A 42 -14.85 -0.16 -1.30
N VAL A 43 -15.22 1.08 -1.60
CA VAL A 43 -15.43 2.13 -0.60
C VAL A 43 -16.89 2.56 -0.75
N ASP A 44 -17.70 2.38 0.29
CA ASP A 44 -19.15 2.48 0.21
C ASP A 44 -19.70 1.56 -0.91
N MET A 45 -20.35 2.10 -1.91
CA MET A 45 -20.87 1.34 -3.05
C MET A 45 -19.97 1.40 -4.28
N ASP A 46 -18.84 2.11 -4.18
CA ASP A 46 -17.95 2.33 -5.32
C ASP A 46 -16.83 1.30 -5.35
N GLU A 47 -16.65 0.66 -6.50
CA GLU A 47 -15.53 -0.25 -6.72
C GLU A 47 -14.23 0.55 -6.84
N VAL A 48 -13.20 0.14 -6.09
CA VAL A 48 -11.88 0.77 -6.16
C VAL A 48 -11.25 0.44 -7.50
N SER A 49 -10.83 1.47 -8.25
CA SER A 49 -10.16 1.28 -9.53
C SER A 49 -8.79 0.65 -9.36
N GLU A 50 -8.28 0.03 -10.43
CA GLU A 50 -6.92 -0.52 -10.42
C GLU A 50 -5.87 0.56 -10.10
N GLU A 51 -6.03 1.74 -10.68
CA GLU A 51 -5.12 2.86 -10.44
C GLU A 51 -5.13 3.29 -8.97
N SER A 52 -6.32 3.42 -8.38
CA SER A 52 -6.45 3.76 -6.95
C SER A 52 -5.90 2.66 -6.06
N ARG A 53 -6.11 1.40 -6.41
CA ARG A 53 -5.57 0.27 -5.67
C ARG A 53 -4.05 0.25 -5.71
N ASP A 54 -3.44 0.48 -6.87
CA ASP A 54 -1.98 0.55 -7.00
C ASP A 54 -1.41 1.67 -6.15
N SER A 55 -2.01 2.86 -6.22
CA SER A 55 -1.61 4.00 -5.41
C SER A 55 -1.70 3.70 -3.91
N THR A 56 -2.79 3.07 -3.49
CA THR A 56 -3.00 2.67 -2.10
C THR A 56 -1.97 1.63 -1.66
N TYR A 57 -1.66 0.66 -2.51
CA TYR A 57 -0.65 -0.34 -2.23
C TYR A 57 0.71 0.31 -1.94
N PHE A 58 1.15 1.25 -2.78
CA PHE A 58 2.41 1.96 -2.55
C PHE A 58 2.38 2.79 -1.28
N HIS A 59 1.25 3.42 -0.96
CA HIS A 59 1.07 4.14 0.30
C HIS A 59 1.30 3.21 1.49
N GLU A 60 0.68 2.02 1.49
CA GLU A 60 0.85 1.05 2.56
C GLU A 60 2.27 0.47 2.62
N LEU A 61 2.94 0.29 1.46
CA LEU A 61 4.33 -0.14 1.43
C LEU A 61 5.26 0.86 2.11
N VAL A 62 5.04 2.16 1.90
CA VAL A 62 5.84 3.19 2.56
C VAL A 62 5.61 3.13 4.08
N HIS A 63 4.37 2.88 4.54
CA HIS A 63 4.11 2.62 5.96
C HIS A 63 4.93 1.43 6.48
N CYS A 64 4.99 0.34 5.73
CA CYS A 64 5.77 -0.82 6.11
C CYS A 64 7.27 -0.49 6.23
N ILE A 65 7.82 0.23 5.25
CA ILE A 65 9.22 0.63 5.24
C ILE A 65 9.55 1.48 6.48
N LEU A 66 8.76 2.51 6.72
CA LEU A 66 9.01 3.42 7.85
C LEU A 66 8.71 2.75 9.18
N GLY A 67 7.72 1.84 9.22
CA GLY A 67 7.44 1.04 10.42
C GLY A 67 8.59 0.12 10.77
N GLU A 68 9.18 -0.57 9.79
CA GLU A 68 10.34 -1.44 10.01
C GLU A 68 11.57 -0.62 10.46
N MET A 69 11.68 0.62 10.01
CA MET A 69 12.75 1.55 10.43
C MET A 69 12.44 2.23 11.76
N CYS A 70 11.27 2.02 12.34
CA CYS A 70 10.79 2.74 13.52
C CYS A 70 10.88 4.27 13.34
N HIS A 71 10.54 4.75 12.15
CA HIS A 71 10.71 6.15 11.80
C HIS A 71 9.49 6.97 12.21
N ASP A 72 9.72 8.13 12.85
CA ASP A 72 8.64 9.00 13.35
C ASP A 72 7.70 9.50 12.24
N LEU A 73 8.22 9.68 11.02
CA LEU A 73 7.42 10.13 9.88
C LEU A 73 6.36 9.13 9.44
N ASN A 74 6.37 7.89 9.98
CA ASN A 74 5.33 6.91 9.70
C ASN A 74 3.93 7.40 10.10
N ASN A 75 3.84 8.36 11.02
CA ASN A 75 2.58 8.94 11.47
C ASN A 75 2.21 10.24 10.74
N ASN A 76 3.00 10.65 9.75
CA ASN A 76 2.74 11.87 8.99
C ASN A 76 2.10 11.51 7.63
N GLU A 77 0.77 11.61 7.56
CA GLU A 77 0.03 11.20 6.37
C GLU A 77 0.35 12.04 5.13
N GLU A 78 0.65 13.32 5.29
CA GLU A 78 1.04 14.18 4.17
C GLU A 78 2.36 13.72 3.57
N PHE A 79 3.34 13.45 4.41
CA PHE A 79 4.63 12.88 3.99
C PHE A 79 4.44 11.53 3.32
N MET A 80 3.62 10.65 3.92
CA MET A 80 3.33 9.32 3.39
C MET A 80 2.73 9.40 2.00
N GLN A 81 1.73 10.26 1.82
CA GLN A 81 1.06 10.42 0.53
C GLN A 81 2.01 10.95 -0.54
N THR A 82 2.86 11.91 -0.19
CA THR A 82 3.82 12.49 -1.12
C THR A 82 4.85 11.46 -1.58
N VAL A 83 5.48 10.76 -0.63
CA VAL A 83 6.51 9.75 -0.94
C VAL A 83 5.91 8.60 -1.75
N SER A 84 4.74 8.10 -1.36
CA SER A 84 4.11 6.98 -2.05
C SER A 84 3.72 7.34 -3.49
N THR A 85 3.32 8.58 -3.74
CA THR A 85 3.01 9.07 -5.07
C THR A 85 4.24 9.02 -5.97
N PHE A 86 5.39 9.49 -5.47
CA PHE A 86 6.65 9.42 -6.23
C PHE A 86 7.10 7.99 -6.48
N VAL A 87 7.02 7.12 -5.47
CA VAL A 87 7.42 5.71 -5.61
C VAL A 87 6.55 5.00 -6.63
N ASN A 88 5.24 5.19 -6.57
CA ASN A 88 4.30 4.63 -7.53
C ASN A 88 4.64 5.06 -8.97
N GLN A 89 4.86 6.35 -9.16
CA GLN A 89 5.18 6.93 -10.47
C GLN A 89 6.47 6.35 -11.04
N ILE A 90 7.52 6.29 -10.22
CA ILE A 90 8.83 5.76 -10.63
C ILE A 90 8.73 4.28 -10.98
N CYS A 91 8.08 3.48 -10.14
CA CYS A 91 7.94 2.04 -10.36
C CYS A 91 7.15 1.73 -11.63
N LYS A 92 6.08 2.47 -11.90
CA LYS A 92 5.28 2.28 -13.11
C LYS A 92 6.09 2.59 -14.37
N GLN A 93 6.91 3.63 -14.35
CA GLN A 93 7.79 3.95 -15.47
C GLN A 93 8.83 2.87 -15.71
N MET A 94 9.39 2.30 -14.64
CA MET A 94 10.36 1.21 -14.74
C MET A 94 9.73 -0.06 -15.32
N ILE A 95 8.52 -0.40 -14.88
CA ILE A 95 7.78 -1.56 -15.39
C ILE A 95 7.48 -1.37 -16.88
N GLU A 96 7.03 -0.19 -17.28
CA GLU A 96 6.72 0.13 -18.66
C GLU A 96 7.97 0.02 -19.56
N ALA A 97 9.12 0.49 -19.08
CA ALA A 97 10.37 0.43 -19.82
C ALA A 97 10.89 -0.99 -20.04
N ASN A 98 10.44 -1.96 -19.23
CA ASN A 98 10.90 -3.35 -19.28
C ASN A 98 9.90 -4.29 -19.97
N LYS A 99 8.85 -3.75 -20.59
CA LYS A 99 7.91 -4.55 -21.35
C LYS A 99 8.45 -5.00 -22.70
#